data_70e24949e131f87e5b821d42c8133bbb
#
_entry.id   70e24949e131f87e5b821d42c8133bbb
#
_cell.length_a   1.000
_cell.length_b   1.000
_cell.length_c   1.000
_cell.angle_alpha   90.00
_cell.angle_beta   90.00
_cell.angle_gamma   90.00
#
_symmetry.space_group_name_H-M   'P 1'
#
loop_
_entity.id
_entity.type
_entity.pdbx_description
1 polymer ?
#
loop_
_entity_poly.entity_id
_entity_poly.type
_entity_poly.pdbx_seq_one_letter_code
_entity_poly.pdbx_strand_id
1 'polypeptide(L)'
;MLNLTSETISELCDVYGNAFYLLDSKKFNNNFVELSNEFKKIYPNFNIAYSYKTNYTPKLCKIVNDNGGYAEVVSEMELEIALRIGVEATKIIWNGPIKNQDKIKQLLLMGGTVNIDSVFEMVNNESKKITENENV
;
A
#
# COMPACT_ATOMS: atom_id res chain seq x y z
N MET A 1 21.77 0.70 -11.99
CA MET A 1 22.05 2.03 -11.40
C MET A 1 21.87 3.04 -12.52
N LEU A 2 21.07 4.07 -12.30
CA LEU A 2 20.95 5.17 -13.25
C LEU A 2 22.32 5.82 -13.42
N ASN A 3 22.81 5.86 -14.65
CA ASN A 3 24.06 6.55 -14.96
C ASN A 3 23.70 7.99 -15.31
N LEU A 4 23.77 8.89 -14.31
CA LEU A 4 23.46 10.30 -14.47
C LEU A 4 24.73 11.05 -14.86
N THR A 5 24.82 11.40 -16.14
CA THR A 5 25.85 12.32 -16.63
C THR A 5 25.41 13.77 -16.38
N SER A 6 26.37 14.72 -16.39
CA SER A 6 26.06 16.15 -16.28
C SER A 6 25.13 16.61 -17.41
N GLU A 7 25.28 16.05 -18.60
CA GLU A 7 24.44 16.31 -19.77
C GLU A 7 23.00 15.88 -19.53
N THR A 8 22.79 14.62 -19.07
CA THR A 8 21.45 14.11 -18.71
C THR A 8 20.79 14.97 -17.62
N ILE A 9 21.55 15.40 -16.61
CA ILE A 9 21.02 16.27 -15.55
C ILE A 9 20.60 17.63 -16.13
N SER A 10 21.41 18.23 -17.03
CA SER A 10 21.08 19.50 -17.69
C SER A 10 19.78 19.37 -18.50
N GLU A 11 19.65 18.34 -19.32
CA GLU A 11 18.43 18.06 -20.08
C GLU A 11 17.19 17.91 -19.21
N LEU A 12 17.32 17.20 -18.06
CA LEU A 12 16.23 17.05 -17.11
C LEU A 12 15.86 18.39 -16.45
N CYS A 13 16.85 19.22 -16.11
CA CYS A 13 16.62 20.57 -15.59
C CYS A 13 15.89 21.47 -16.60
N ASP A 14 16.22 21.37 -17.88
CA ASP A 14 15.57 22.15 -18.93
C ASP A 14 14.09 21.76 -19.09
N VAL A 15 13.75 20.48 -18.88
CA VAL A 15 12.37 19.97 -19.02
C VAL A 15 11.56 20.15 -17.74
N TYR A 16 12.13 19.86 -16.58
CA TYR A 16 11.40 19.74 -15.31
C TYR A 16 11.72 20.87 -14.30
N GLY A 17 12.64 21.77 -14.64
CA GLY A 17 13.13 22.82 -13.75
C GLY A 17 14.25 22.31 -12.83
N ASN A 18 14.68 23.17 -11.91
CA ASN A 18 15.85 22.91 -11.06
C ASN A 18 15.58 22.04 -9.82
N ALA A 19 14.34 21.60 -9.62
CA ALA A 19 13.95 20.76 -8.49
C ALA A 19 12.97 19.67 -8.92
N PHE A 20 13.42 18.42 -8.91
CA PHE A 20 12.60 17.24 -9.21
C PHE A 20 13.11 16.01 -8.48
N TYR A 21 12.24 15.02 -8.32
CA TYR A 21 12.60 13.70 -7.83
C TYR A 21 12.82 12.76 -9.02
N LEU A 22 13.92 12.00 -8.96
CA LEU A 22 14.21 10.98 -9.95
C LEU A 22 14.04 9.59 -9.32
N LEU A 23 13.17 8.78 -9.92
CA LEU A 23 12.87 7.44 -9.44
C LEU A 23 13.56 6.38 -10.31
N ASP A 24 14.50 5.62 -9.71
CA ASP A 24 15.05 4.40 -10.33
C ASP A 24 14.11 3.22 -10.09
N SER A 25 13.08 3.10 -10.91
CA SER A 25 12.08 2.03 -10.80
C SER A 25 12.66 0.64 -10.99
N LYS A 26 13.71 0.50 -11.80
CA LYS A 26 14.40 -0.78 -12.01
C LYS A 26 15.16 -1.22 -10.76
N LYS A 27 15.89 -0.29 -10.14
CA LYS A 27 16.59 -0.57 -8.88
C LYS A 27 15.61 -0.91 -7.76
N PHE A 28 14.52 -0.16 -7.63
CA PHE A 28 13.48 -0.44 -6.66
C PHE A 28 12.90 -1.85 -6.85
N ASN A 29 12.54 -2.21 -8.08
CA ASN A 29 12.04 -3.54 -8.41
C ASN A 29 13.04 -4.64 -8.04
N ASN A 30 14.31 -4.48 -8.43
CA ASN A 30 15.34 -5.46 -8.14
C ASN A 30 15.54 -5.65 -6.63
N ASN A 31 15.59 -4.56 -5.86
CA ASN A 31 15.74 -4.63 -4.40
C ASN A 31 14.53 -5.34 -3.76
N PHE A 32 13.30 -5.07 -4.23
CA PHE A 32 12.10 -5.73 -3.75
C PHE A 32 12.14 -7.24 -3.98
N VAL A 33 12.49 -7.64 -5.21
CA VAL A 33 12.58 -9.06 -5.61
C VAL A 33 13.69 -9.76 -4.83
N GLU A 34 14.86 -9.15 -4.71
CA GLU A 34 16.00 -9.70 -3.97
C GLU A 34 15.63 -9.93 -2.50
N LEU A 35 15.09 -8.90 -1.82
CA LEU A 35 14.63 -9.01 -0.44
C LEU A 35 13.60 -10.14 -0.26
N SER A 36 12.60 -10.17 -1.13
CA SER A 36 11.56 -11.21 -1.09
C SER A 36 12.16 -12.62 -1.24
N ASN A 37 13.08 -12.80 -2.19
CA ASN A 37 13.71 -14.08 -2.46
C ASN A 37 14.59 -14.55 -1.30
N GLU A 38 15.36 -13.65 -0.68
CA GLU A 38 16.21 -14.01 0.47
C GLU A 38 15.37 -14.51 1.66
N PHE A 39 14.26 -13.85 1.97
CA PHE A 39 13.37 -14.31 3.05
C PHE A 39 12.66 -15.62 2.69
N LYS A 40 12.23 -15.79 1.44
CA LYS A 40 11.53 -17.01 0.99
C LYS A 40 12.41 -18.26 1.02
N LYS A 41 13.73 -18.15 1.01
CA LYS A 41 14.65 -19.29 1.22
C LYS A 41 14.45 -19.95 2.58
N ILE A 42 14.05 -19.16 3.60
CA ILE A 42 13.86 -19.64 4.96
C ILE A 42 12.38 -19.82 5.27
N TYR A 43 11.54 -18.89 4.81
CA TYR A 43 10.08 -18.86 5.05
C TYR A 43 9.34 -18.79 3.71
N PRO A 44 8.98 -19.91 3.08
CA PRO A 44 8.36 -19.94 1.75
C PRO A 44 7.09 -19.08 1.64
N ASN A 45 6.32 -18.96 2.74
CA ASN A 45 5.08 -18.16 2.81
C ASN A 45 5.32 -16.68 3.17
N PHE A 46 6.57 -16.20 3.04
CA PHE A 46 6.89 -14.81 3.30
C PHE A 46 6.30 -13.87 2.22
N ASN A 47 5.71 -12.77 2.67
CA ASN A 47 5.24 -11.69 1.81
C ASN A 47 5.66 -10.33 2.39
N ILE A 48 5.95 -9.39 1.51
CA ILE A 48 6.27 -8.00 1.90
C ILE A 48 4.98 -7.20 1.87
N ALA A 49 4.62 -6.58 2.99
CA ALA A 49 3.60 -5.54 3.06
C ALA A 49 4.28 -4.17 2.94
N TYR A 50 4.08 -3.51 1.81
CA TYR A 50 4.70 -2.21 1.52
C TYR A 50 3.88 -1.08 2.14
N SER A 51 4.53 -0.28 3.00
CA SER A 51 3.87 0.80 3.73
C SER A 51 3.69 2.05 2.87
N TYR A 52 2.46 2.34 2.47
CA TYR A 52 2.11 3.49 1.62
C TYR A 52 2.40 4.82 2.32
N LYS A 53 2.21 4.90 3.65
CA LYS A 53 2.52 6.12 4.41
C LYS A 53 3.95 6.62 4.25
N THR A 54 4.90 5.74 3.92
CA THR A 54 6.29 6.12 3.69
C THR A 54 6.52 6.64 2.28
N ASN A 55 5.86 6.05 1.30
CA ASN A 55 5.88 6.53 -0.09
C ASN A 55 4.76 5.88 -0.91
N TYR A 56 3.68 6.60 -1.13
CA TYR A 56 2.53 6.15 -1.91
C TYR A 56 2.60 6.54 -3.40
N THR A 57 3.79 6.78 -3.95
CA THR A 57 3.94 7.03 -5.39
C THR A 57 3.33 5.86 -6.17
N PRO A 58 2.30 6.08 -7.01
CA PRO A 58 1.55 4.99 -7.64
C PRO A 58 2.42 4.03 -8.44
N LYS A 59 3.49 4.54 -9.07
CA LYS A 59 4.44 3.71 -9.80
C LYS A 59 5.16 2.69 -8.91
N LEU A 60 5.57 3.09 -7.70
CA LEU A 60 6.20 2.18 -6.72
C LEU A 60 5.20 1.15 -6.20
N CYS A 61 4.01 1.63 -5.81
CA CYS A 61 2.93 0.77 -5.34
C CYS A 61 2.54 -0.28 -6.39
N LYS A 62 2.49 0.12 -7.67
CA LYS A 62 2.23 -0.80 -8.79
C LYS A 62 3.32 -1.86 -8.95
N ILE A 63 4.61 -1.47 -8.84
CA ILE A 63 5.72 -2.43 -8.89
C ILE A 63 5.61 -3.46 -7.76
N VAL A 64 5.27 -3.03 -6.54
CA VAL A 64 5.05 -3.94 -5.41
C VAL A 64 3.92 -4.93 -5.70
N ASN A 65 2.78 -4.43 -6.18
CA ASN A 65 1.63 -5.26 -6.54
C ASN A 65 1.97 -6.27 -7.64
N ASP A 66 2.68 -5.84 -8.71
CA ASP A 66 3.09 -6.69 -9.83
C ASP A 66 4.05 -7.82 -9.40
N ASN A 67 4.81 -7.62 -8.33
CA ASN A 67 5.67 -8.63 -7.71
C ASN A 67 4.97 -9.44 -6.61
N GLY A 68 3.65 -9.31 -6.46
CA GLY A 68 2.86 -10.08 -5.50
C GLY A 68 2.93 -9.58 -4.05
N GLY A 69 3.48 -8.39 -3.80
CA GLY A 69 3.50 -7.77 -2.48
C GLY A 69 2.12 -7.27 -2.03
N TYR A 70 1.99 -7.00 -0.74
CA TYR A 70 0.78 -6.48 -0.10
C TYR A 70 0.86 -4.96 0.01
N ALA A 71 -0.30 -4.30 0.00
CA ALA A 71 -0.43 -2.88 0.30
C ALA A 71 -0.77 -2.70 1.79
N GLU A 72 0.13 -2.09 2.56
CA GLU A 72 -0.18 -1.61 3.92
C GLU A 72 -0.56 -0.14 3.82
N VAL A 73 -1.82 0.16 4.14
CA VAL A 73 -2.42 1.48 4.03
C VAL A 73 -2.87 1.99 5.41
N VAL A 74 -2.81 3.31 5.65
CA VAL A 74 -3.20 3.92 6.93
C VAL A 74 -4.28 4.98 6.79
N SER A 75 -4.69 5.30 5.57
CA SER A 75 -5.71 6.31 5.28
C SER A 75 -6.65 5.86 4.16
N GLU A 76 -7.81 6.52 4.07
CA GLU A 76 -8.76 6.27 2.97
C GLU A 76 -8.16 6.61 1.60
N MET A 77 -7.34 7.66 1.54
CA MET A 77 -6.65 8.05 0.30
C MET A 77 -5.71 6.94 -0.18
N GLU A 78 -4.92 6.37 0.74
CA GLU A 78 -4.00 5.28 0.40
C GLU A 78 -4.75 4.00 0.00
N LEU A 79 -5.86 3.69 0.69
CA LEU A 79 -6.75 2.59 0.31
C LEU A 79 -7.27 2.79 -1.12
N GLU A 80 -7.71 3.99 -1.47
CA GLU A 80 -8.20 4.31 -2.80
C GLU A 80 -7.10 4.20 -3.85
N ILE A 81 -5.87 4.64 -3.56
CA ILE A 81 -4.71 4.46 -4.44
C ILE A 81 -4.48 2.95 -4.68
N ALA A 82 -4.48 2.13 -3.62
CA ALA A 82 -4.29 0.69 -3.74
C ALA A 82 -5.33 0.04 -4.67
N LEU A 83 -6.61 0.36 -4.46
CA LEU A 83 -7.69 -0.16 -5.29
C LEU A 83 -7.60 0.31 -6.75
N ARG A 84 -7.29 1.59 -6.99
CA ARG A 84 -7.18 2.17 -8.34
C ARG A 84 -6.02 1.60 -9.15
N ILE A 85 -4.91 1.24 -8.52
CA ILE A 85 -3.78 0.60 -9.21
C ILE A 85 -3.98 -0.91 -9.40
N GLY A 86 -5.10 -1.46 -8.94
CA GLY A 86 -5.50 -2.85 -9.13
C GLY A 86 -4.95 -3.82 -8.09
N VAL A 87 -4.71 -3.36 -6.86
CA VAL A 87 -4.40 -4.29 -5.75
C VAL A 87 -5.67 -5.04 -5.38
N GLU A 88 -5.59 -6.37 -5.35
CA GLU A 88 -6.68 -7.21 -4.85
C GLU A 88 -6.94 -6.93 -3.36
N ALA A 89 -8.20 -6.81 -2.95
CA ALA A 89 -8.54 -6.50 -1.57
C ALA A 89 -7.92 -7.47 -0.57
N THR A 90 -7.80 -8.75 -0.92
CA THR A 90 -7.14 -9.80 -0.12
C THR A 90 -5.66 -9.53 0.19
N LYS A 91 -5.04 -8.61 -0.57
CA LYS A 91 -3.65 -8.16 -0.39
C LYS A 91 -3.56 -6.77 0.23
N ILE A 92 -4.65 -6.23 0.75
CA ILE A 92 -4.67 -4.95 1.45
C ILE A 92 -4.73 -5.17 2.95
N ILE A 93 -3.85 -4.51 3.69
CA ILE A 93 -3.81 -4.47 5.16
C ILE A 93 -4.03 -3.01 5.56
N TRP A 94 -5.15 -2.73 6.22
CA TRP A 94 -5.47 -1.37 6.65
C TRP A 94 -5.15 -1.18 8.13
N ASN A 95 -4.13 -0.36 8.37
CA ASN A 95 -3.65 0.09 9.67
C ASN A 95 -4.13 1.52 9.97
N GLY A 96 -3.70 2.06 11.11
CA GLY A 96 -3.90 3.45 11.50
C GLY A 96 -5.07 3.68 12.43
N PRO A 97 -5.01 4.75 13.24
CA PRO A 97 -5.93 4.97 14.35
C PRO A 97 -7.30 5.57 13.94
N ILE A 98 -7.40 6.06 12.71
CA ILE A 98 -8.63 6.69 12.20
C ILE A 98 -9.03 6.02 10.90
N LYS A 99 -10.12 5.27 10.93
CA LYS A 99 -10.67 4.56 9.77
C LYS A 99 -12.18 4.78 9.66
N ASN A 100 -12.66 4.93 8.43
CA ASN A 100 -14.08 5.02 8.15
C ASN A 100 -14.73 3.64 8.30
N GLN A 101 -15.76 3.54 9.13
CA GLN A 101 -16.42 2.28 9.48
C GLN A 101 -17.05 1.57 8.27
N ASP A 102 -17.68 2.34 7.37
CA ASP A 102 -18.35 1.74 6.21
C ASP A 102 -17.31 1.19 5.22
N LYS A 103 -16.16 1.86 5.08
CA LYS A 103 -15.05 1.37 4.26
C LYS A 103 -14.33 0.17 4.90
N ILE A 104 -14.22 0.12 6.24
CA ILE A 104 -13.76 -1.08 6.95
C ILE A 104 -14.63 -2.28 6.57
N LYS A 105 -15.97 -2.13 6.71
CA LYS A 105 -16.93 -3.19 6.37
C LYS A 105 -16.77 -3.63 4.91
N GLN A 106 -16.69 -2.67 3.99
CA GLN A 106 -16.49 -2.98 2.56
C GLN A 106 -15.19 -3.76 2.31
N LEU A 107 -14.07 -3.31 2.86
CA LEU A 107 -12.79 -3.99 2.68
C LEU A 107 -12.80 -5.41 3.25
N LEU A 108 -13.37 -5.61 4.45
CA LEU A 108 -13.51 -6.94 5.07
C LEU A 108 -14.39 -7.87 4.24
N LEU A 109 -15.51 -7.37 3.69
CA LEU A 109 -16.38 -8.16 2.80
C LEU A 109 -15.67 -8.56 1.49
N MET A 110 -14.71 -7.76 1.05
CA MET A 110 -13.85 -8.06 -0.12
C MET A 110 -12.66 -8.98 0.23
N GLY A 111 -12.54 -9.41 1.49
CA GLY A 111 -11.47 -10.30 1.97
C GLY A 111 -10.18 -9.59 2.39
N GLY A 112 -10.18 -8.27 2.53
CA GLY A 112 -9.05 -7.52 3.03
C GLY A 112 -8.84 -7.68 4.54
N THR A 113 -7.70 -7.21 5.03
CA THR A 113 -7.34 -7.26 6.45
C THR A 113 -7.41 -5.85 7.05
N VAL A 114 -7.97 -5.75 8.25
CA VAL A 114 -8.00 -4.50 9.02
C VAL A 114 -7.42 -4.75 10.41
N ASN A 115 -6.43 -3.95 10.80
CA ASN A 115 -5.90 -3.96 12.16
C ASN A 115 -6.69 -2.96 13.02
N ILE A 116 -7.24 -3.45 14.13
CA ILE A 116 -7.98 -2.61 15.08
C ILE A 116 -6.98 -1.99 16.06
N ASP A 117 -6.91 -0.66 16.08
CA ASP A 117 -5.93 0.10 16.86
C ASP A 117 -6.45 0.59 18.20
N SER A 118 -7.78 0.54 18.44
CA SER A 118 -8.37 1.06 19.67
C SER A 118 -9.64 0.32 20.09
N VAL A 119 -9.92 0.36 21.39
CA VAL A 119 -11.19 -0.15 21.96
C VAL A 119 -12.40 0.60 21.38
N PHE A 120 -12.26 1.89 21.12
CA PHE A 120 -13.32 2.70 20.51
C PHE A 120 -13.69 2.18 19.10
N GLU A 121 -12.70 1.82 18.29
CA GLU A 121 -12.90 1.27 16.96
C GLU A 121 -13.60 -0.11 17.04
N MET A 122 -13.23 -0.92 18.04
CA MET A 122 -13.84 -2.23 18.28
C MET A 122 -15.33 -2.10 18.67
N VAL A 123 -15.64 -1.23 19.63
CA VAL A 123 -17.02 -1.03 20.14
C VAL A 123 -17.95 -0.47 19.07
N ASN A 124 -17.48 0.45 18.22
CA ASN A 124 -18.30 1.00 17.13
C ASN A 124 -18.63 -0.03 16.06
N ASN A 125 -17.78 -1.04 15.88
CA ASN A 125 -18.06 -2.15 14.95
C ASN A 125 -19.10 -3.13 15.53
N GLU A 126 -19.19 -3.29 16.85
CA GLU A 126 -20.20 -4.14 17.51
C GLU A 126 -21.57 -3.46 17.59
N SER A 127 -21.63 -2.15 17.88
CA SER A 127 -22.88 -1.39 18.02
C SER A 127 -23.72 -1.38 16.74
N LYS A 128 -23.08 -1.37 15.56
CA LYS A 128 -23.78 -1.44 14.27
C LYS A 128 -24.36 -2.84 13.98
N LYS A 129 -23.76 -3.91 14.48
CA LYS A 129 -24.33 -5.28 14.35
C LYS A 129 -25.62 -5.46 15.13
N ILE A 130 -25.78 -4.79 16.26
CA ILE A 130 -26.98 -4.89 17.11
C ILE A 130 -28.16 -4.17 16.44
N THR A 131 -27.93 -3.01 15.84
CA THR A 131 -29.00 -2.23 15.17
C THR A 131 -29.46 -2.83 13.84
N GLU A 132 -28.66 -3.62 13.16
CA GLU A 132 -29.07 -4.32 11.93
C GLU A 132 -29.92 -5.57 12.20
N ASN A 133 -29.80 -6.18 13.39
CA ASN A 133 -30.61 -7.35 13.81
C ASN A 133 -31.97 -6.99 14.45
N GLU A 134 -32.21 -5.72 14.78
CA GLU A 134 -33.50 -5.27 15.34
C GLU A 134 -34.52 -4.82 14.27
N ASN A 135 -34.16 -4.83 12.98
CA ASN A 135 -35.00 -4.42 11.87
C ASN A 135 -35.38 -5.58 10.91
N VAL A 136 -35.47 -6.81 11.43
CA VAL A 136 -36.01 -7.98 10.70
C VAL A 136 -37.33 -8.42 11.30
#